data_38365debbb97151a0968306eb20b8a13
#
_entry.id   38365debbb97151a0968306eb20b8a13
#
_cell.length_a   1.000
_cell.length_b   1.000
_cell.length_c   1.000
_cell.angle_alpha   90.00
_cell.angle_beta   90.00
_cell.angle_gamma   90.00
#
_symmetry.space_group_name_H-M   'P 1'
#
loop_
_entity.id
_entity.type
_entity.pdbx_description
1 polymer ?
#
loop_
_entity_poly.entity_id
_entity_poly.type
_entity_poly.pdbx_seq_one_letter_code
_entity_poly.pdbx_strand_id
1 'polypeptide(L)'
;ITFSILIALSLSHCLNDLLQSVLSASYPLFKDDLGLSFAQIGLITLVYQLSASVFQPITGIIFDKYPVAWSLPIGMSFTMIGLINLAFSDNLYWILLSVFLIGIGSSVLHPEASRITFLASGGKRGLAQSLFQVGGNFGGSLGPLLVALLVAPYGRQHLLIFAFVALAAIAVMYPICKWYKSYLNRMKAQTVSIRKPVHLPLPMDKTAISIGILLILIFSKYIYMASLTSYYTFYLIHKFNVTVQESQLYLFIFLVATAIGTLIGGPVGDRVG
;
A
#
# COMPACT_ATOMS: atom_id res chain seq x y z
N ILE A 1 9.32 -21.82 -8.22
CA ILE A 1 8.79 -20.46 -8.40
C ILE A 1 7.51 -20.53 -9.22
N THR A 2 6.45 -19.88 -8.73
CA THR A 2 5.20 -19.73 -9.49
C THR A 2 5.11 -18.30 -10.02
N PHE A 3 5.81 -18.03 -11.13
CA PHE A 3 5.95 -16.67 -11.68
C PHE A 3 4.61 -15.99 -11.98
N SER A 4 3.61 -16.72 -12.50
CA SER A 4 2.27 -16.16 -12.77
C SER A 4 1.61 -15.60 -11.51
N ILE A 5 1.78 -16.27 -10.37
CA ILE A 5 1.26 -15.81 -9.08
C ILE A 5 2.07 -14.61 -8.57
N LEU A 6 3.40 -14.61 -8.72
CA LEU A 6 4.23 -13.47 -8.34
C LEU A 6 3.91 -12.20 -9.15
N ILE A 7 3.67 -12.35 -10.47
CA ILE A 7 3.24 -11.23 -11.32
C ILE A 7 1.86 -10.72 -10.90
N ALA A 8 0.92 -11.62 -10.65
CA ALA A 8 -0.41 -11.24 -10.18
C ALA A 8 -0.37 -10.54 -8.81
N LEU A 9 0.50 -10.98 -7.89
CA LEU A 9 0.73 -10.34 -6.59
C LEU A 9 1.38 -8.95 -6.76
N SER A 10 2.38 -8.82 -7.63
CA SER A 10 3.01 -7.52 -7.95
C SER A 10 2.00 -6.55 -8.55
N LEU A 11 1.13 -7.01 -9.46
CA LEU A 11 0.07 -6.20 -10.04
C LEU A 11 -1.00 -5.84 -9.01
N SER A 12 -1.39 -6.77 -8.14
CA SER A 12 -2.32 -6.48 -7.04
C SER A 12 -1.77 -5.43 -6.09
N HIS A 13 -0.47 -5.48 -5.77
CA HIS A 13 0.21 -4.48 -4.96
C HIS A 13 0.26 -3.12 -5.68
N CYS A 14 0.58 -3.14 -6.99
CA CYS A 14 0.56 -1.94 -7.82
C CYS A 14 -0.80 -1.24 -7.79
N LEU A 15 -1.89 -1.98 -8.02
CA LEU A 15 -3.24 -1.43 -8.02
C LEU A 15 -3.65 -0.92 -6.63
N ASN A 16 -3.29 -1.64 -5.55
CA ASN A 16 -3.57 -1.21 -4.19
C ASN A 16 -2.86 0.10 -3.84
N ASP A 17 -1.56 0.20 -4.10
CA ASP A 17 -0.76 1.39 -3.74
C ASP A 17 -1.10 2.59 -4.64
N LEU A 18 -1.52 2.35 -5.88
CA LEU A 18 -2.13 3.36 -6.74
C LEU A 18 -3.37 3.96 -6.05
N LEU A 19 -4.31 3.12 -5.59
CA LEU A 19 -5.54 3.58 -4.93
C LEU A 19 -5.26 4.37 -3.65
N GLN A 20 -4.26 3.97 -2.88
CA GLN A 20 -3.83 4.70 -1.67
C GLN A 20 -3.19 6.05 -2.02
N SER A 21 -2.37 6.08 -3.06
CA SER A 21 -1.71 7.29 -3.53
C SER A 21 -2.71 8.30 -4.12
N VAL A 22 -3.78 7.85 -4.77
CA VAL A 22 -4.90 8.68 -5.21
C VAL A 22 -5.55 9.42 -4.05
N LEU A 23 -5.69 8.78 -2.88
CA LEU A 23 -6.25 9.42 -1.69
C LEU A 23 -5.44 10.66 -1.28
N SER A 24 -4.15 10.50 -1.05
CA SER A 24 -3.29 11.63 -0.62
C SER A 24 -3.14 12.70 -1.70
N ALA A 25 -3.06 12.30 -2.96
CA ALA A 25 -3.02 13.22 -4.09
C ALA A 25 -4.30 14.07 -4.23
N SER A 26 -5.43 13.58 -3.73
CA SER A 26 -6.72 14.29 -3.79
C SER A 26 -6.95 15.28 -2.63
N TYR A 27 -6.06 15.38 -1.66
CA TYR A 27 -6.24 16.28 -0.50
C TYR A 27 -6.47 17.74 -0.86
N PRO A 28 -5.76 18.36 -1.85
CA PRO A 28 -6.05 19.72 -2.25
C PRO A 28 -7.50 19.93 -2.71
N LEU A 29 -8.04 18.96 -3.47
CA LEU A 29 -9.42 19.03 -3.95
C LEU A 29 -10.44 18.99 -2.79
N PHE A 30 -10.23 18.08 -1.81
CA PHE A 30 -11.09 18.03 -0.62
C PHE A 30 -10.99 19.32 0.22
N LYS A 31 -9.77 19.86 0.34
CA LYS A 31 -9.55 21.09 1.09
C LYS A 31 -10.32 22.26 0.47
N ASP A 32 -10.24 22.41 -0.83
CA ASP A 32 -10.86 23.53 -1.54
C ASP A 32 -12.39 23.38 -1.63
N ASP A 33 -12.88 22.18 -1.97
CA ASP A 33 -14.32 21.92 -2.13
C ASP A 33 -15.11 22.01 -0.81
N LEU A 34 -14.50 21.58 0.31
CA LEU A 34 -15.17 21.48 1.61
C LEU A 34 -14.65 22.48 2.64
N GLY A 35 -13.73 23.38 2.25
CA GLY A 35 -13.18 24.39 3.13
C GLY A 35 -12.40 23.81 4.32
N LEU A 36 -11.71 22.67 4.13
CA LEU A 36 -11.02 21.99 5.23
C LEU A 36 -9.77 22.75 5.67
N SER A 37 -9.51 22.75 6.97
CA SER A 37 -8.26 23.24 7.54
C SER A 37 -7.12 22.23 7.32
N PHE A 38 -5.87 22.70 7.42
CA PHE A 38 -4.70 21.80 7.40
C PHE A 38 -4.70 20.79 8.54
N ALA A 39 -5.25 21.15 9.70
CA ALA A 39 -5.41 20.22 10.83
C ALA A 39 -6.38 19.08 10.47
N GLN A 40 -7.46 19.36 9.74
CA GLN A 40 -8.41 18.35 9.27
C GLN A 40 -7.79 17.45 8.18
N ILE A 41 -6.97 17.98 7.28
CA ILE A 41 -6.18 17.18 6.34
C ILE A 41 -5.20 16.25 7.11
N GLY A 42 -4.53 16.78 8.14
CA GLY A 42 -3.70 15.97 9.03
C GLY A 42 -4.48 14.86 9.74
N LEU A 43 -5.71 15.15 10.19
CA LEU A 43 -6.59 14.15 10.80
C LEU A 43 -7.01 13.06 9.81
N ILE A 44 -7.32 13.40 8.56
CA ILE A 44 -7.61 12.44 7.49
C ILE A 44 -6.42 11.51 7.28
N THR A 45 -5.21 12.08 7.15
CA THR A 45 -3.97 11.30 7.03
C THR A 45 -3.76 10.39 8.24
N LEU A 46 -3.97 10.90 9.45
CA LEU A 46 -3.80 10.15 10.70
C LEU A 46 -4.74 8.95 10.76
N VAL A 47 -6.04 9.15 10.49
CA VAL A 47 -7.05 8.07 10.52
C VAL A 47 -6.72 7.00 9.49
N TYR A 48 -6.33 7.41 8.28
CA TYR A 48 -5.89 6.49 7.24
C TYR A 48 -4.65 5.69 7.68
N GLN A 49 -3.58 6.36 8.12
CA GLN A 49 -2.34 5.69 8.52
C GLN A 49 -2.50 4.80 9.73
N LEU A 50 -3.29 5.20 10.72
CA LEU A 50 -3.59 4.35 11.88
C LEU A 50 -4.37 3.11 11.48
N SER A 51 -5.42 3.25 10.66
CA SER A 51 -6.20 2.10 10.22
C SER A 51 -5.38 1.18 9.32
N ALA A 52 -4.55 1.72 8.44
CA ALA A 52 -3.68 0.93 7.57
C ALA A 52 -2.56 0.22 8.34
N SER A 53 -1.97 0.85 9.38
CA SER A 53 -0.77 0.34 10.05
C SER A 53 -1.09 -0.50 11.29
N VAL A 54 -2.00 -0.04 12.16
CA VAL A 54 -2.30 -0.71 13.45
C VAL A 54 -3.01 -2.05 13.21
N PHE A 55 -3.83 -2.14 12.17
CA PHE A 55 -4.51 -3.40 11.85
C PHE A 55 -3.60 -4.41 11.12
N GLN A 56 -2.45 -4.03 10.54
CA GLN A 56 -1.54 -4.98 9.86
C GLN A 56 -1.02 -6.08 10.78
N PRO A 57 -0.47 -5.81 11.96
CA PRO A 57 -0.08 -6.87 12.89
C PRO A 57 -1.25 -7.76 13.32
N ILE A 58 -2.42 -7.15 13.53
CA ILE A 58 -3.64 -7.87 13.96
C ILE A 58 -4.10 -8.82 12.86
N THR A 59 -4.24 -8.33 11.63
CA THR A 59 -4.63 -9.15 10.47
C THR A 59 -3.58 -10.20 10.15
N GLY A 60 -2.28 -9.87 10.27
CA GLY A 60 -1.18 -10.82 10.11
C GLY A 60 -1.30 -12.00 11.08
N ILE A 61 -1.44 -11.73 12.38
CA ILE A 61 -1.61 -12.78 13.41
C ILE A 61 -2.88 -13.61 13.17
N ILE A 62 -4.00 -12.96 12.81
CA ILE A 62 -5.26 -13.67 12.54
C ILE A 62 -5.10 -14.61 11.35
N PHE A 63 -4.55 -14.15 10.24
CA PHE A 63 -4.41 -14.97 9.03
C PHE A 63 -3.28 -15.98 9.11
N ASP A 64 -2.28 -15.78 9.96
CA ASP A 64 -1.29 -16.81 10.27
C ASP A 64 -1.93 -17.98 11.03
N LYS A 65 -2.84 -17.68 11.96
CA LYS A 65 -3.55 -18.71 12.73
C LYS A 65 -4.71 -19.33 11.95
N TYR A 66 -5.44 -18.50 11.21
CA TYR A 66 -6.63 -18.88 10.45
C TYR A 66 -6.51 -18.41 8.99
N PRO A 67 -5.71 -19.10 8.15
CA PRO A 67 -5.47 -18.68 6.79
C PRO A 67 -6.74 -18.73 5.93
N VAL A 68 -7.10 -17.59 5.35
CA VAL A 68 -8.29 -17.40 4.51
C VAL A 68 -7.86 -17.12 3.08
N ALA A 69 -8.20 -18.03 2.15
CA ALA A 69 -7.77 -17.91 0.76
C ALA A 69 -8.33 -16.67 0.04
N TRP A 70 -9.42 -16.10 0.54
CA TRP A 70 -10.11 -14.94 -0.03
C TRP A 70 -9.85 -13.63 0.73
N SER A 71 -8.87 -13.60 1.62
CA SER A 71 -8.52 -12.41 2.42
C SER A 71 -8.21 -11.19 1.54
N LEU A 72 -7.44 -11.34 0.46
CA LEU A 72 -7.05 -10.23 -0.43
C LEU A 72 -8.26 -9.55 -1.11
N PRO A 73 -9.19 -10.27 -1.79
CA PRO A 73 -10.40 -9.67 -2.32
C PRO A 73 -11.29 -9.04 -1.26
N ILE A 74 -11.39 -9.62 -0.07
CA ILE A 74 -12.16 -9.05 1.04
C ILE A 74 -11.57 -7.70 1.45
N GLY A 75 -10.24 -7.63 1.65
CA GLY A 75 -9.56 -6.36 1.94
C GLY A 75 -9.78 -5.32 0.83
N MET A 76 -9.61 -5.71 -0.44
CA MET A 76 -9.82 -4.80 -1.57
C MET A 76 -11.29 -4.33 -1.69
N SER A 77 -12.26 -5.13 -1.24
CA SER A 77 -13.67 -4.71 -1.20
C SER A 77 -13.90 -3.58 -0.20
N PHE A 78 -13.22 -3.58 0.96
CA PHE A 78 -13.24 -2.45 1.90
C PHE A 78 -12.65 -1.18 1.27
N THR A 79 -11.55 -1.29 0.55
CA THR A 79 -10.95 -0.18 -0.20
C THR A 79 -11.92 0.36 -1.25
N MET A 80 -12.58 -0.51 -2.01
CA MET A 80 -13.58 -0.14 -3.03
C MET A 80 -14.76 0.62 -2.41
N ILE A 81 -15.34 0.10 -1.31
CA ILE A 81 -16.46 0.74 -0.61
C ILE A 81 -16.01 2.11 -0.07
N GLY A 82 -14.81 2.19 0.50
CA GLY A 82 -14.22 3.45 0.97
C GLY A 82 -14.07 4.48 -0.16
N LEU A 83 -13.60 4.08 -1.35
CA LEU A 83 -13.45 4.97 -2.50
C LEU A 83 -14.80 5.44 -3.05
N ILE A 84 -15.80 4.58 -3.11
CA ILE A 84 -17.17 4.94 -3.51
C ILE A 84 -17.73 6.00 -2.54
N ASN A 85 -17.63 5.73 -1.23
CA ASN A 85 -18.08 6.68 -0.21
C ASN A 85 -17.30 7.99 -0.28
N LEU A 86 -15.98 7.94 -0.53
CA LEU A 86 -15.11 9.11 -0.64
C LEU A 86 -15.54 10.04 -1.80
N ALA A 87 -15.91 9.47 -2.94
CA ALA A 87 -16.34 10.23 -4.12
C ALA A 87 -17.60 11.09 -3.84
N PHE A 88 -18.47 10.64 -2.94
CA PHE A 88 -19.71 11.30 -2.58
C PHE A 88 -19.69 11.97 -1.21
N SER A 89 -18.55 11.98 -0.52
CA SER A 89 -18.42 12.59 0.81
C SER A 89 -18.66 14.11 0.75
N ASP A 90 -19.60 14.60 1.54
CA ASP A 90 -19.99 16.01 1.63
C ASP A 90 -19.50 16.70 2.90
N ASN A 91 -18.92 15.96 3.83
CA ASN A 91 -18.40 16.47 5.09
C ASN A 91 -17.23 15.62 5.61
N LEU A 92 -16.53 16.15 6.62
CA LEU A 92 -15.35 15.53 7.21
C LEU A 92 -15.62 14.12 7.75
N TYR A 93 -16.79 13.86 8.37
CA TYR A 93 -17.09 12.56 8.99
C TYR A 93 -17.17 11.45 7.95
N TRP A 94 -17.79 11.71 6.80
CA TRP A 94 -17.86 10.75 5.70
C TRP A 94 -16.47 10.51 5.07
N ILE A 95 -15.63 11.55 4.99
CA ILE A 95 -14.24 11.39 4.56
C ILE A 95 -13.48 10.50 5.55
N LEU A 96 -13.59 10.74 6.86
CA LEU A 96 -12.92 9.95 7.89
C LEU A 96 -13.35 8.47 7.84
N LEU A 97 -14.65 8.21 7.65
CA LEU A 97 -15.16 6.85 7.46
C LEU A 97 -14.59 6.20 6.20
N SER A 98 -14.54 6.95 5.10
CA SER A 98 -14.00 6.48 3.82
C SER A 98 -12.54 6.07 3.96
N VAL A 99 -11.71 6.94 4.52
CA VAL A 99 -10.26 6.68 4.66
C VAL A 99 -9.97 5.57 5.68
N PHE A 100 -10.80 5.44 6.70
CA PHE A 100 -10.76 4.31 7.64
C PHE A 100 -11.00 2.97 6.93
N LEU A 101 -12.03 2.89 6.07
CA LEU A 101 -12.33 1.69 5.28
C LEU A 101 -11.19 1.37 4.29
N ILE A 102 -10.64 2.39 3.61
CA ILE A 102 -9.49 2.22 2.71
C ILE A 102 -8.29 1.68 3.49
N GLY A 103 -8.03 2.22 4.69
CA GLY A 103 -6.95 1.78 5.56
C GLY A 103 -7.11 0.33 6.02
N ILE A 104 -8.32 -0.09 6.43
CA ILE A 104 -8.60 -1.49 6.76
C ILE A 104 -8.30 -2.40 5.56
N GLY A 105 -8.74 -2.04 4.35
CA GLY A 105 -8.46 -2.82 3.15
C GLY A 105 -6.97 -3.00 2.92
N SER A 106 -6.19 -1.92 3.05
CA SER A 106 -4.74 -1.92 2.95
C SER A 106 -4.06 -2.79 4.02
N SER A 107 -4.56 -2.74 5.26
CA SER A 107 -4.00 -3.51 6.39
C SER A 107 -4.06 -5.03 6.18
N VAL A 108 -5.02 -5.51 5.42
CA VAL A 108 -5.14 -6.92 5.03
C VAL A 108 -4.17 -7.27 3.92
N LEU A 109 -4.06 -6.41 2.90
CA LEU A 109 -3.33 -6.73 1.68
C LEU A 109 -1.84 -6.92 1.92
N HIS A 110 -1.16 -5.99 2.60
CA HIS A 110 0.29 -5.99 2.72
C HIS A 110 0.84 -7.25 3.41
N PRO A 111 0.40 -7.67 4.62
CA PRO A 111 0.92 -8.87 5.27
C PRO A 111 0.55 -10.15 4.51
N GLU A 112 -0.67 -10.24 4.02
CA GLU A 112 -1.16 -11.46 3.35
C GLU A 112 -0.51 -11.65 1.96
N ALA A 113 -0.41 -10.59 1.16
CA ALA A 113 0.23 -10.66 -0.15
C ALA A 113 1.73 -10.93 -0.02
N SER A 114 2.42 -10.32 0.97
CA SER A 114 3.83 -10.60 1.26
C SER A 114 4.03 -12.07 1.68
N ARG A 115 3.15 -12.62 2.51
CA ARG A 115 3.15 -14.03 2.91
C ARG A 115 2.95 -14.96 1.71
N ILE A 116 1.97 -14.70 0.87
CA ILE A 116 1.71 -15.51 -0.33
C ILE A 116 2.89 -15.41 -1.32
N THR A 117 3.51 -14.22 -1.45
CA THR A 117 4.73 -14.00 -2.24
C THR A 117 5.87 -14.91 -1.75
N PHE A 118 6.07 -14.99 -0.42
CA PHE A 118 7.05 -15.90 0.18
C PHE A 118 6.75 -17.36 -0.17
N LEU A 119 5.50 -17.80 -0.08
CA LEU A 119 5.09 -19.18 -0.40
C LEU A 119 5.26 -19.49 -1.90
N ALA A 120 4.99 -18.55 -2.79
CA ALA A 120 5.13 -18.69 -4.24
C ALA A 120 6.58 -18.59 -4.74
N SER A 121 7.53 -18.14 -3.88
CA SER A 121 8.93 -17.85 -4.24
C SER A 121 9.75 -19.06 -4.67
N GLY A 122 9.34 -20.30 -4.27
CA GLY A 122 10.10 -21.51 -4.55
C GLY A 122 11.56 -21.45 -4.07
N GLY A 123 11.80 -20.74 -2.96
CA GLY A 123 13.13 -20.56 -2.35
C GLY A 123 13.86 -19.28 -2.76
N LYS A 124 13.51 -18.64 -3.88
CA LYS A 124 14.10 -17.35 -4.32
C LYS A 124 13.34 -16.17 -3.70
N ARG A 125 13.45 -16.03 -2.38
CA ARG A 125 12.67 -15.10 -1.56
C ARG A 125 12.95 -13.64 -1.88
N GLY A 126 14.22 -13.27 -2.05
CA GLY A 126 14.65 -11.92 -2.40
C GLY A 126 14.06 -11.44 -3.73
N LEU A 127 14.19 -12.26 -4.78
CA LEU A 127 13.62 -11.97 -6.09
C LEU A 127 12.08 -11.78 -6.03
N ALA A 128 11.39 -12.69 -5.33
CA ALA A 128 9.94 -12.64 -5.21
C ALA A 128 9.48 -11.37 -4.48
N GLN A 129 10.15 -11.02 -3.37
CA GLN A 129 9.83 -9.81 -2.60
C GLN A 129 10.18 -8.53 -3.35
N SER A 130 11.31 -8.52 -4.10
CA SER A 130 11.66 -7.37 -4.95
C SER A 130 10.62 -7.14 -6.04
N LEU A 131 10.17 -8.20 -6.72
CA LEU A 131 9.13 -8.10 -7.74
C LEU A 131 7.82 -7.56 -7.15
N PHE A 132 7.44 -8.03 -5.96
CA PHE A 132 6.27 -7.54 -5.24
C PHE A 132 6.40 -6.06 -4.88
N GLN A 133 7.55 -5.62 -4.36
CA GLN A 133 7.80 -4.24 -3.95
C GLN A 133 7.85 -3.26 -5.13
N VAL A 134 8.42 -3.70 -6.28
CA VAL A 134 8.42 -2.89 -7.51
C VAL A 134 6.99 -2.55 -7.94
N GLY A 135 6.07 -3.51 -7.85
CA GLY A 135 4.66 -3.26 -8.14
C GLY A 135 4.09 -2.14 -7.28
N GLY A 136 4.26 -2.20 -5.95
CA GLY A 136 3.77 -1.17 -5.04
C GLY A 136 4.37 0.22 -5.33
N ASN A 137 5.70 0.32 -5.45
CA ASN A 137 6.37 1.60 -5.73
C ASN A 137 5.89 2.22 -7.05
N PHE A 138 5.72 1.40 -8.09
CA PHE A 138 5.21 1.87 -9.39
C PHE A 138 3.75 2.33 -9.26
N GLY A 139 2.90 1.55 -8.60
CA GLY A 139 1.50 1.93 -8.36
C GLY A 139 1.38 3.24 -7.59
N GLY A 140 2.13 3.37 -6.50
CA GLY A 140 2.16 4.59 -5.69
C GLY A 140 2.56 5.84 -6.46
N SER A 141 3.44 5.72 -7.46
CA SER A 141 3.82 6.85 -8.31
C SER A 141 2.72 7.27 -9.28
N LEU A 142 1.87 6.35 -9.73
CA LEU A 142 0.81 6.64 -10.70
C LEU A 142 -0.36 7.45 -10.13
N GLY A 143 -0.62 7.37 -8.83
CA GLY A 143 -1.77 8.05 -8.21
C GLY A 143 -1.85 9.55 -8.50
N PRO A 144 -0.80 10.35 -8.22
CA PRO A 144 -0.80 11.78 -8.53
C PRO A 144 -1.02 12.09 -10.00
N LEU A 145 -0.41 11.31 -10.90
CA LEU A 145 -0.59 11.46 -12.34
C LEU A 145 -2.07 11.27 -12.73
N LEU A 146 -2.70 10.21 -12.22
CA LEU A 146 -4.11 9.93 -12.52
C LEU A 146 -5.05 10.96 -11.89
N VAL A 147 -4.73 11.46 -10.69
CA VAL A 147 -5.49 12.57 -10.09
C VAL A 147 -5.37 13.83 -10.95
N ALA A 148 -4.17 14.17 -11.42
CA ALA A 148 -3.95 15.32 -12.32
C ALA A 148 -4.77 15.23 -13.61
N LEU A 149 -4.87 14.04 -14.20
CA LEU A 149 -5.50 13.83 -15.50
C LEU A 149 -7.02 13.57 -15.41
N LEU A 150 -7.48 12.86 -14.36
CA LEU A 150 -8.84 12.34 -14.29
C LEU A 150 -9.72 12.99 -13.22
N VAL A 151 -9.12 13.56 -12.17
CA VAL A 151 -9.90 14.10 -11.05
C VAL A 151 -9.82 15.62 -11.01
N ALA A 152 -8.63 16.20 -11.07
CA ALA A 152 -8.43 17.64 -10.96
C ALA A 152 -9.20 18.44 -12.02
N PRO A 153 -9.26 18.02 -13.32
CA PRO A 153 -10.03 18.76 -14.33
C PRO A 153 -11.55 18.59 -14.23
N TYR A 154 -12.03 17.45 -13.68
CA TYR A 154 -13.44 17.06 -13.74
C TYR A 154 -14.13 17.06 -12.36
N GLY A 155 -13.38 17.30 -11.31
CA GLY A 155 -13.88 17.35 -9.94
C GLY A 155 -13.85 16.01 -9.20
N ARG A 156 -13.97 16.08 -7.86
CA ARG A 156 -13.76 14.97 -6.93
C ARG A 156 -14.67 13.74 -7.14
N GLN A 157 -15.86 13.93 -7.73
CA GLN A 157 -16.77 12.81 -8.03
C GLN A 157 -16.14 11.79 -8.99
N HIS A 158 -15.16 12.22 -9.82
CA HIS A 158 -14.41 11.33 -10.71
C HIS A 158 -13.50 10.34 -9.95
N LEU A 159 -13.33 10.50 -8.62
CA LEU A 159 -12.74 9.45 -7.77
C LEU A 159 -13.50 8.11 -7.87
N LEU A 160 -14.76 8.13 -8.27
CA LEU A 160 -15.53 6.91 -8.51
C LEU A 160 -14.90 5.99 -9.58
N ILE A 161 -14.12 6.54 -10.52
CA ILE A 161 -13.38 5.76 -11.51
C ILE A 161 -12.44 4.75 -10.83
N PHE A 162 -11.86 5.12 -9.69
CA PHE A 162 -10.95 4.24 -8.96
C PHE A 162 -11.64 3.06 -8.26
N ALA A 163 -12.96 3.09 -8.09
CA ALA A 163 -13.72 1.92 -7.68
C ALA A 163 -13.69 0.81 -8.76
N PHE A 164 -13.68 1.18 -10.05
CA PHE A 164 -13.49 0.21 -11.14
C PHE A 164 -12.07 -0.35 -11.15
N VAL A 165 -11.05 0.46 -10.77
CA VAL A 165 -9.68 -0.03 -10.60
C VAL A 165 -9.61 -1.03 -9.43
N ALA A 166 -10.30 -0.77 -8.33
CA ALA A 166 -10.41 -1.71 -7.21
C ALA A 166 -11.11 -3.01 -7.63
N LEU A 167 -12.15 -2.93 -8.44
CA LEU A 167 -12.83 -4.10 -9.00
C LEU A 167 -11.89 -4.92 -9.91
N ALA A 168 -11.11 -4.25 -10.76
CA ALA A 168 -10.08 -4.90 -11.57
C ALA A 168 -9.01 -5.58 -10.70
N ALA A 169 -8.59 -4.95 -9.59
CA ALA A 169 -7.68 -5.55 -8.63
C ALA A 169 -8.26 -6.83 -8.01
N ILE A 170 -9.55 -6.85 -7.64
CA ILE A 170 -10.25 -8.05 -7.17
C ILE A 170 -10.20 -9.16 -8.21
N ALA A 171 -10.42 -8.83 -9.50
CA ALA A 171 -10.32 -9.81 -10.57
C ALA A 171 -8.90 -10.38 -10.73
N VAL A 172 -7.86 -9.53 -10.61
CA VAL A 172 -6.45 -9.97 -10.63
C VAL A 172 -6.12 -10.87 -9.43
N MET A 173 -6.76 -10.66 -8.27
CA MET A 173 -6.56 -11.48 -7.07
C MET A 173 -7.22 -12.86 -7.17
N TYR A 174 -8.17 -13.07 -8.06
CA TYR A 174 -8.90 -14.33 -8.19
C TYR A 174 -7.98 -15.56 -8.44
N PRO A 175 -7.05 -15.56 -9.43
CA PRO A 175 -6.11 -16.67 -9.61
C PRO A 175 -5.20 -16.89 -8.41
N ILE A 176 -4.81 -15.83 -7.69
CA ILE A 176 -4.02 -15.92 -6.46
C ILE A 176 -4.81 -16.72 -5.42
N CYS A 177 -6.08 -16.37 -5.22
CA CYS A 177 -6.96 -17.04 -4.24
C CYS A 177 -7.16 -18.53 -4.58
N LYS A 178 -7.36 -18.87 -5.85
CA LYS A 178 -7.45 -20.29 -6.30
C LYS A 178 -6.18 -21.06 -6.00
N TRP A 179 -5.04 -20.49 -6.36
CA TRP A 179 -3.73 -21.10 -6.10
C TRP A 179 -3.51 -21.28 -4.61
N TYR A 180 -3.78 -20.24 -3.81
CA TYR A 180 -3.58 -20.27 -2.36
C TYR A 180 -4.52 -21.27 -1.67
N LYS A 181 -5.79 -21.35 -2.08
CA LYS A 181 -6.72 -22.37 -1.61
C LYS A 181 -6.22 -23.78 -1.87
N SER A 182 -5.69 -24.04 -3.08
CA SER A 182 -5.11 -25.32 -3.44
C SER A 182 -3.85 -25.64 -2.63
N TYR A 183 -3.02 -24.63 -2.34
CA TYR A 183 -1.87 -24.74 -1.46
C TYR A 183 -2.28 -25.13 -0.03
N LEU A 184 -3.25 -24.44 0.56
CA LEU A 184 -3.76 -24.70 1.92
C LEU A 184 -4.35 -26.13 2.02
N ASN A 185 -5.09 -26.57 1.01
CA ASN A 185 -5.66 -27.92 1.00
C ASN A 185 -4.57 -28.99 0.94
N ARG A 186 -3.51 -28.79 0.15
CA ARG A 186 -2.34 -29.70 0.11
C ARG A 186 -1.62 -29.76 1.45
N MET A 187 -1.44 -28.61 2.12
CA MET A 187 -0.81 -28.57 3.43
C MET A 187 -1.62 -29.29 4.50
N LYS A 188 -2.95 -29.20 4.46
CA LYS A 188 -3.84 -29.96 5.37
C LYS A 188 -3.79 -31.47 5.13
N ALA A 189 -3.63 -31.90 3.87
CA ALA A 189 -3.54 -33.32 3.51
C ALA A 189 -2.17 -33.96 3.85
N GLN A 190 -1.12 -33.13 3.90
CA GLN A 190 0.20 -33.56 4.35
C GLN A 190 0.29 -33.33 5.86
N THR A 191 0.35 -34.39 6.67
CA THR A 191 0.66 -34.29 8.09
C THR A 191 2.11 -33.80 8.23
N VAL A 192 2.27 -32.48 8.21
CA VAL A 192 3.59 -31.85 8.24
C VAL A 192 4.12 -31.95 9.66
N SER A 193 5.17 -32.76 9.83
CA SER A 193 6.05 -32.68 10.98
C SER A 193 6.47 -31.25 11.19
N ILE A 194 6.07 -30.67 12.30
CA ILE A 194 6.38 -29.30 12.72
C ILE A 194 7.90 -29.14 12.67
N ARG A 195 8.41 -28.38 11.68
CA ARG A 195 9.83 -28.00 11.69
C ARG A 195 10.08 -27.20 12.98
N LYS A 196 10.96 -27.73 13.83
CA LYS A 196 11.43 -27.01 15.02
C LYS A 196 11.91 -25.61 14.61
N PRO A 197 11.62 -24.59 15.39
CA PRO A 197 12.12 -23.24 15.10
C PRO A 197 13.65 -23.29 15.01
N VAL A 198 14.19 -22.69 13.94
CA VAL A 198 15.63 -22.53 13.80
C VAL A 198 16.06 -21.50 14.84
N HIS A 199 16.76 -21.94 15.89
CA HIS A 199 17.39 -21.02 16.82
C HIS A 199 18.47 -20.22 16.08
N LEU A 200 18.27 -18.90 15.94
CA LEU A 200 19.30 -18.01 15.44
C LEU A 200 20.43 -17.93 16.45
N PRO A 201 21.70 -18.09 16.03
CA PRO A 201 22.85 -18.16 16.93
C PRO A 201 23.32 -16.78 17.47
N LEU A 202 22.51 -15.75 17.36
CA LEU A 202 22.85 -14.40 17.81
C LEU A 202 22.39 -14.17 19.26
N PRO A 203 23.21 -13.52 20.12
CA PRO A 203 22.80 -13.09 21.45
C PRO A 203 21.56 -12.17 21.35
N MET A 204 20.57 -12.40 22.22
CA MET A 204 19.29 -11.68 22.20
C MET A 204 19.43 -10.17 22.32
N ASP A 205 20.39 -9.68 23.13
CA ASP A 205 20.70 -8.27 23.33
C ASP A 205 21.19 -7.58 22.06
N LYS A 206 22.13 -8.17 21.32
CA LYS A 206 22.63 -7.63 20.04
C LYS A 206 21.54 -7.64 18.96
N THR A 207 20.73 -8.69 18.92
CA THR A 207 19.60 -8.78 17.99
C THR A 207 18.57 -7.70 18.28
N ALA A 208 18.21 -7.45 19.54
CA ALA A 208 17.26 -6.43 19.94
C ALA A 208 17.75 -5.00 19.58
N ILE A 209 19.04 -4.71 19.84
CA ILE A 209 19.65 -3.42 19.48
C ILE A 209 19.63 -3.22 17.95
N SER A 210 20.02 -4.25 17.18
CA SER A 210 20.02 -4.15 15.71
C SER A 210 18.60 -3.92 15.15
N ILE A 211 17.59 -4.62 15.67
CA ILE A 211 16.20 -4.41 15.32
C ILE A 211 15.75 -3.00 15.71
N GLY A 212 16.11 -2.51 16.90
CA GLY A 212 15.79 -1.16 17.34
C GLY A 212 16.35 -0.08 16.41
N ILE A 213 17.61 -0.20 16.00
CA ILE A 213 18.25 0.72 15.05
C ILE A 213 17.51 0.70 13.69
N LEU A 214 17.23 -0.50 13.17
CA LEU A 214 16.48 -0.65 11.91
C LEU A 214 15.09 -0.02 11.99
N LEU A 215 14.36 -0.23 13.09
CA LEU A 215 13.06 0.39 13.32
C LEU A 215 13.11 1.90 13.31
N ILE A 216 14.10 2.51 14.00
CA ILE A 216 14.29 3.97 14.02
C ILE A 216 14.56 4.51 12.61
N LEU A 217 15.43 3.85 11.84
CA LEU A 217 15.75 4.26 10.47
C LEU A 217 14.53 4.17 9.55
N ILE A 218 13.77 3.06 9.63
CA ILE A 218 12.54 2.86 8.86
C ILE A 218 11.51 3.93 9.26
N PHE A 219 11.30 4.15 10.55
CA PHE A 219 10.35 5.14 11.06
C PHE A 219 10.69 6.56 10.57
N SER A 220 11.97 6.97 10.67
CA SER A 220 12.44 8.25 10.15
C SER A 220 12.15 8.43 8.66
N LYS A 221 12.45 7.41 7.86
CA LYS A 221 12.16 7.42 6.42
C LYS A 221 10.66 7.59 6.15
N TYR A 222 9.81 6.84 6.85
CA TYR A 222 8.37 6.88 6.62
C TYR A 222 7.71 8.17 7.08
N ILE A 223 8.16 8.79 8.19
CA ILE A 223 7.72 10.14 8.59
C ILE A 223 8.00 11.15 7.47
N TYR A 224 9.23 11.14 6.95
CA TYR A 224 9.62 12.03 5.87
C TYR A 224 8.76 11.83 4.61
N MET A 225 8.60 10.58 4.18
CA MET A 225 7.79 10.26 3.01
C MET A 225 6.32 10.61 3.21
N ALA A 226 5.72 10.31 4.35
CA ALA A 226 4.34 10.64 4.65
C ALA A 226 4.10 12.17 4.66
N SER A 227 5.03 12.92 5.21
CA SER A 227 4.98 14.39 5.18
C SER A 227 5.01 14.92 3.75
N LEU A 228 5.94 14.44 2.92
CA LEU A 228 6.02 14.85 1.51
C LEU A 228 4.76 14.47 0.73
N THR A 229 4.31 13.23 0.80
CA THR A 229 3.13 12.79 0.04
C THR A 229 1.85 13.52 0.46
N SER A 230 1.75 13.96 1.72
CA SER A 230 0.56 14.65 2.24
C SER A 230 0.57 16.17 1.99
N TYR A 231 1.74 16.80 2.01
CA TYR A 231 1.82 18.26 2.05
C TYR A 231 2.63 18.90 0.92
N TYR A 232 3.36 18.15 0.11
CA TYR A 232 4.20 18.69 -0.97
C TYR A 232 3.39 19.48 -2.00
N THR A 233 2.23 18.97 -2.39
CA THR A 233 1.34 19.65 -3.34
C THR A 233 0.86 21.00 -2.79
N PHE A 234 0.49 21.07 -1.52
CA PHE A 234 0.12 22.33 -0.87
C PHE A 234 1.27 23.33 -0.82
N TYR A 235 2.49 22.86 -0.53
CA TYR A 235 3.69 23.68 -0.54
C TYR A 235 3.92 24.31 -1.92
N LEU A 236 3.80 23.52 -2.99
CA LEU A 236 3.95 24.00 -4.37
C LEU A 236 2.88 25.03 -4.73
N ILE A 237 1.63 24.73 -4.43
CA ILE A 237 0.50 25.63 -4.71
C ILE A 237 0.69 26.97 -3.99
N HIS A 238 0.98 26.95 -2.69
CA HIS A 238 1.08 28.18 -1.90
C HIS A 238 2.35 29.00 -2.14
N LYS A 239 3.48 28.35 -2.40
CA LYS A 239 4.75 29.05 -2.56
C LYS A 239 5.03 29.47 -4.00
N PHE A 240 4.62 28.69 -4.98
CA PHE A 240 4.94 28.91 -6.39
C PHE A 240 3.70 29.26 -7.23
N ASN A 241 2.51 29.34 -6.63
CA ASN A 241 1.23 29.62 -7.28
C ASN A 241 0.95 28.71 -8.49
N VAL A 242 1.42 27.44 -8.44
CA VAL A 242 1.11 26.45 -9.46
C VAL A 242 -0.33 25.93 -9.27
N THR A 243 -0.92 25.43 -10.33
CA THR A 243 -2.24 24.78 -10.28
C THR A 243 -2.20 23.45 -9.51
N VAL A 244 -3.37 22.99 -9.06
CA VAL A 244 -3.48 21.65 -8.44
C VAL A 244 -2.95 20.58 -9.39
N GLN A 245 -3.29 20.68 -10.68
CA GLN A 245 -2.85 19.73 -11.68
C GLN A 245 -1.32 19.71 -11.84
N GLU A 246 -0.68 20.86 -11.94
CA GLU A 246 0.79 20.96 -12.02
C GLU A 246 1.45 20.40 -10.76
N SER A 247 0.91 20.70 -9.58
CA SER A 247 1.45 20.21 -8.32
C SER A 247 1.42 18.66 -8.24
N GLN A 248 0.40 18.02 -8.81
CA GLN A 248 0.30 16.56 -8.89
C GLN A 248 1.33 15.96 -9.88
N LEU A 249 1.60 16.64 -11.00
CA LEU A 249 2.65 16.21 -11.92
C LEU A 249 4.04 16.27 -11.27
N TYR A 250 4.35 17.30 -10.48
CA TYR A 250 5.60 17.37 -9.72
C TYR A 250 5.69 16.26 -8.66
N LEU A 251 4.59 15.96 -7.97
CA LEU A 251 4.55 14.85 -7.01
C LEU A 251 4.77 13.51 -7.72
N PHE A 252 4.17 13.30 -8.88
CA PHE A 252 4.41 12.11 -9.71
C PHE A 252 5.88 11.94 -10.05
N ILE A 253 6.54 12.99 -10.57
CA ILE A 253 7.97 12.97 -10.91
C ILE A 253 8.83 12.60 -9.69
N PHE A 254 8.53 13.19 -8.53
CA PHE A 254 9.23 12.88 -7.28
C PHE A 254 9.07 11.40 -6.89
N LEU A 255 7.86 10.84 -6.98
CA LEU A 255 7.60 9.45 -6.61
C LEU A 255 8.22 8.46 -7.60
N VAL A 256 8.21 8.78 -8.91
CA VAL A 256 8.92 7.99 -9.93
C VAL A 256 10.43 7.98 -9.66
N ALA A 257 11.02 9.12 -9.34
CA ALA A 257 12.44 9.19 -9.00
C ALA A 257 12.76 8.34 -7.76
N THR A 258 11.87 8.33 -6.75
CA THR A 258 11.98 7.49 -5.55
C THR A 258 11.90 5.99 -5.91
N ALA A 259 10.97 5.60 -6.79
CA ALA A 259 10.83 4.22 -7.25
C ALA A 259 12.09 3.75 -8.02
N ILE A 260 12.61 4.58 -8.93
CA ILE A 260 13.85 4.31 -9.67
C ILE A 260 15.04 4.20 -8.70
N GLY A 261 15.14 5.12 -7.72
CA GLY A 261 16.18 5.07 -6.69
C GLY A 261 16.13 3.77 -5.88
N THR A 262 14.95 3.27 -5.57
CA THR A 262 14.77 1.99 -4.86
C THR A 262 15.22 0.80 -5.72
N LEU A 263 14.91 0.80 -7.03
CA LEU A 263 15.33 -0.24 -7.97
C LEU A 263 16.85 -0.30 -8.13
N ILE A 264 17.50 0.85 -8.20
CA ILE A 264 18.97 0.96 -8.37
C ILE A 264 19.69 0.69 -7.04
N GLY A 265 19.12 1.15 -5.93
CA GLY A 265 19.72 1.08 -4.59
C GLY A 265 19.98 -0.34 -4.11
N GLY A 266 19.08 -1.30 -4.42
CA GLY A 266 19.26 -2.71 -4.05
C GLY A 266 20.55 -3.30 -4.66
N PRO A 267 20.70 -3.37 -5.99
CA PRO A 267 21.92 -3.88 -6.64
C PRO A 267 23.19 -3.13 -6.29
N VAL A 268 23.08 -1.83 -6.03
CA VAL A 268 24.26 -1.02 -5.58
C VAL A 268 24.64 -1.41 -4.16
N GLY A 269 23.68 -1.52 -3.25
CA GLY A 269 23.91 -1.98 -1.87
C GLY A 269 24.53 -3.37 -1.81
N ASP A 270 24.05 -4.32 -2.64
CA ASP A 270 24.62 -5.67 -2.73
C ASP A 270 26.09 -5.70 -3.20
N ARG A 271 26.55 -4.67 -3.92
CA ARG A 271 27.93 -4.57 -4.44
C ARG A 271 28.87 -3.78 -3.54
N VAL A 272 28.33 -2.80 -2.83
CA VAL A 272 29.16 -1.88 -2.02
C VAL A 272 29.27 -2.37 -0.56
N GLY A 273 28.34 -3.20 -0.07
CA GLY A 273 28.32 -3.82 1.26
C GLY A 273 27.44 -3.06 2.20
#